data_ab88841a06e519137d891d567b505aa0
#
_entry.id   ab88841a06e519137d891d567b505aa0
#
_cell.length_a   1.000
_cell.length_b   1.000
_cell.length_c   1.000
_cell.angle_alpha   90.00
_cell.angle_beta   90.00
_cell.angle_gamma   90.00
#
_symmetry.space_group_name_H-M   'P 1'
#
loop_
_entity.id
_entity.type
_entity.pdbx_description
1 polymer ?
#
loop_
_entity_poly.entity_id
_entity_poly.type
_entity_poly.pdbx_seq_one_letter_code
_entity_poly.pdbx_strand_id
1 'polypeptide(L)'
;MTNITFHGGVNDIGGNKFLVESKDTKVFMDFGMSFSQEGQFFSQFLGARTSNSLNDMFELGILPKIKGLYRRDYARHMDFDGNEDTEIDAVLLTHAHVDHCAYLPYLREDIPIYCSEESKLILQNFDETSSSQYLTAKQRFQIYENKKGTMSKATGDKVAIPRRVEIFESGKEFSIDSIGVVPLPVDHSIPGVHAFILHTADGSIGNTADLRFHGRRKDDTEKFVERCAESDLDLLLCEGTRVDAVPSLTEYDVESKVVDIVNNTKGLAICGYPVRDLDRLLSFYIAAKNSNRDLVIDMKQAYLLKLFHASDALRGKY
;
A
#
# COMPACT_ATOMS: atom_id res chain seq x y z
N MET A 1 -14.13 24.47 -0.54
CA MET A 1 -13.70 24.11 0.84
C MET A 1 -13.08 22.73 0.78
N THR A 2 -11.91 22.56 1.40
CA THR A 2 -11.22 21.25 1.45
C THR A 2 -11.74 20.45 2.64
N ASN A 3 -12.08 19.19 2.40
CA ASN A 3 -12.56 18.26 3.44
C ASN A 3 -11.66 17.03 3.49
N ILE A 4 -11.50 16.47 4.69
CA ILE A 4 -10.83 15.19 4.90
C ILE A 4 -11.78 14.27 5.64
N THR A 5 -12.09 13.13 5.03
CA THR A 5 -12.95 12.11 5.65
C THR A 5 -12.15 10.85 5.94
N PHE A 6 -12.11 10.45 7.21
CA PHE A 6 -11.42 9.24 7.65
C PHE A 6 -12.36 8.04 7.58
N HIS A 7 -12.11 7.12 6.67
CA HIS A 7 -12.86 5.87 6.54
C HIS A 7 -12.15 4.68 7.24
N GLY A 8 -11.09 4.94 7.97
CA GLY A 8 -10.29 4.01 8.75
C GLY A 8 -8.92 4.60 9.08
N GLY A 9 -8.10 3.87 9.84
CA GLY A 9 -6.76 4.33 10.24
C GLY A 9 -6.73 5.30 11.43
N VAL A 10 -7.86 5.54 12.10
CA VAL A 10 -7.95 6.40 13.28
C VAL A 10 -8.19 5.54 14.52
N ASN A 11 -7.35 5.69 15.54
CA ASN A 11 -7.36 4.86 16.77
C ASN A 11 -7.26 3.35 16.49
N ASP A 12 -6.61 2.96 15.40
CA ASP A 12 -6.44 1.58 14.97
C ASP A 12 -5.07 1.41 14.29
N ILE A 13 -4.56 0.18 14.23
CA ILE A 13 -3.37 -0.16 13.46
C ILE A 13 -3.81 -0.67 12.11
N GLY A 14 -3.44 0.09 11.08
CA GLY A 14 -3.85 -0.19 9.70
C GLY A 14 -5.25 0.29 9.34
N GLY A 15 -5.74 -0.15 8.20
CA GLY A 15 -7.03 0.29 7.67
C GLY A 15 -7.02 1.69 7.07
N ASN A 16 -5.86 2.19 6.72
CA ASN A 16 -5.67 3.54 6.21
C ASN A 16 -6.51 3.79 4.95
N LYS A 17 -7.47 4.70 5.07
CA LYS A 17 -8.40 5.13 4.00
C LYS A 17 -8.84 6.56 4.30
N PHE A 18 -8.12 7.54 3.77
CA PHE A 18 -8.44 8.96 3.97
C PHE A 18 -8.90 9.55 2.64
N LEU A 19 -10.09 10.11 2.59
CA LEU A 19 -10.60 10.81 1.42
C LEU A 19 -10.32 12.30 1.59
N VAL A 20 -9.51 12.86 0.70
CA VAL A 20 -9.27 14.29 0.58
C VAL A 20 -10.10 14.83 -0.58
N GLU A 21 -10.95 15.80 -0.30
CA GLU A 21 -11.79 16.47 -1.28
C GLU A 21 -11.42 17.95 -1.33
N SER A 22 -11.08 18.46 -2.51
CA SER A 22 -10.78 19.88 -2.73
C SER A 22 -11.35 20.34 -4.05
N LYS A 23 -12.23 21.33 -4.04
CA LYS A 23 -13.08 21.71 -5.20
C LYS A 23 -13.83 20.47 -5.70
N ASP A 24 -13.62 20.11 -6.98
CA ASP A 24 -14.27 18.98 -7.62
C ASP A 24 -13.37 17.72 -7.63
N THR A 25 -12.20 17.76 -6.97
CA THR A 25 -11.23 16.66 -6.95
C THR A 25 -11.32 15.85 -5.67
N LYS A 26 -11.41 14.53 -5.80
CA LYS A 26 -11.53 13.57 -4.70
C LYS A 26 -10.45 12.49 -4.79
N VAL A 27 -9.54 12.47 -3.84
CA VAL A 27 -8.41 11.54 -3.83
C VAL A 27 -8.41 10.72 -2.54
N PHE A 28 -8.40 9.40 -2.66
CA PHE A 28 -8.10 8.54 -1.52
C PHE A 28 -6.60 8.50 -1.27
N MET A 29 -6.22 8.66 -0.01
CA MET A 29 -4.89 8.30 0.47
C MET A 29 -4.98 6.92 1.08
N ASP A 30 -4.31 5.97 0.43
CA ASP A 30 -4.35 4.55 0.74
C ASP A 30 -5.76 3.90 0.67
N PHE A 31 -5.79 2.58 0.64
CA PHE A 31 -7.04 1.81 0.72
C PHE A 31 -6.75 0.44 1.36
N GLY A 32 -6.42 0.47 2.63
CA GLY A 32 -5.83 -0.64 3.36
C GLY A 32 -6.78 -1.39 4.29
N MET A 33 -6.26 -2.48 4.84
CA MET A 33 -6.92 -3.40 5.75
C MET A 33 -6.63 -3.01 7.20
N SER A 34 -7.66 -3.02 8.06
CA SER A 34 -7.50 -2.93 9.51
C SER A 34 -7.24 -4.33 10.08
N PHE A 35 -6.13 -4.50 10.78
CA PHE A 35 -5.79 -5.79 11.40
C PHE A 35 -6.76 -6.16 12.52
N SER A 36 -7.24 -5.19 13.29
CA SER A 36 -8.18 -5.42 14.38
C SER A 36 -9.54 -5.88 13.86
N GLN A 37 -10.07 -5.24 12.82
CA GLN A 37 -11.35 -5.60 12.21
C GLN A 37 -11.27 -6.95 11.50
N GLU A 38 -10.21 -7.20 10.72
CA GLU A 38 -10.01 -8.51 10.08
C GLU A 38 -9.91 -9.62 11.14
N GLY A 39 -9.12 -9.42 12.19
CA GLY A 39 -8.97 -10.38 13.27
C GLY A 39 -10.25 -10.64 14.06
N GLN A 40 -11.16 -9.66 14.14
CA GLN A 40 -12.45 -9.79 14.81
C GLN A 40 -13.43 -10.68 14.01
N PHE A 41 -13.48 -10.50 12.68
CA PHE A 41 -14.50 -11.13 11.84
C PHE A 41 -13.99 -12.34 11.06
N PHE A 42 -12.70 -12.36 10.70
CA PHE A 42 -12.10 -13.35 9.82
C PHE A 42 -10.89 -14.01 10.48
N SER A 43 -11.14 -14.74 11.57
CA SER A 43 -10.07 -15.42 12.29
C SER A 43 -9.64 -16.72 11.60
N GLN A 44 -8.35 -17.02 11.62
CA GLN A 44 -7.73 -18.27 11.15
C GLN A 44 -8.02 -18.54 9.66
N PHE A 45 -8.93 -19.48 9.35
CA PHE A 45 -9.29 -19.92 8.00
C PHE A 45 -10.59 -19.29 7.48
N LEU A 46 -11.25 -18.47 8.28
CA LEU A 46 -12.44 -17.73 7.84
C LEU A 46 -12.03 -16.54 7.00
N GLY A 47 -12.82 -16.24 5.99
CA GLY A 47 -12.65 -15.08 5.11
C GLY A 47 -13.98 -14.66 4.53
N ALA A 48 -14.01 -13.47 3.91
CA ALA A 48 -15.19 -12.99 3.20
C ALA A 48 -15.62 -13.97 2.11
N ARG A 49 -16.92 -14.13 1.91
CA ARG A 49 -17.48 -15.08 0.94
C ARG A 49 -17.05 -14.73 -0.48
N THR A 50 -16.56 -15.72 -1.22
CA THR A 50 -16.00 -15.52 -2.56
C THR A 50 -16.95 -14.81 -3.55
N SER A 51 -18.26 -15.05 -3.44
CA SER A 51 -19.28 -14.51 -4.36
C SER A 51 -19.94 -13.23 -3.87
N ASN A 52 -19.76 -12.86 -2.60
CA ASN A 52 -20.44 -11.75 -1.95
C ASN A 52 -19.53 -10.96 -1.00
N SER A 53 -18.22 -11.01 -1.26
CA SER A 53 -17.22 -10.44 -0.35
C SER A 53 -17.42 -8.95 -0.08
N LEU A 54 -17.75 -8.16 -1.09
CA LEU A 54 -17.97 -6.73 -0.93
C LEU A 54 -19.16 -6.44 0.01
N ASN A 55 -20.27 -7.18 -0.12
CA ASN A 55 -21.40 -7.02 0.78
C ASN A 55 -21.03 -7.43 2.21
N ASP A 56 -20.26 -8.49 2.39
CA ASP A 56 -19.77 -8.87 3.71
C ASP A 56 -18.96 -7.74 4.35
N MET A 57 -18.06 -7.11 3.58
CA MET A 57 -17.27 -5.97 4.05
C MET A 57 -18.14 -4.76 4.42
N PHE A 58 -19.23 -4.54 3.69
CA PHE A 58 -20.19 -3.44 3.99
C PHE A 58 -21.01 -3.72 5.24
N GLU A 59 -21.54 -4.93 5.39
CA GLU A 59 -22.33 -5.33 6.55
C GLU A 59 -21.52 -5.34 7.85
N LEU A 60 -20.20 -5.64 7.73
CA LEU A 60 -19.27 -5.61 8.86
C LEU A 60 -18.68 -4.21 9.12
N GLY A 61 -19.00 -3.21 8.29
CA GLY A 61 -18.48 -1.84 8.43
C GLY A 61 -16.98 -1.70 8.11
N ILE A 62 -16.40 -2.67 7.41
CA ILE A 62 -14.96 -2.68 7.07
C ILE A 62 -14.67 -1.74 5.89
N LEU A 63 -15.58 -1.69 4.92
CA LEU A 63 -15.49 -0.78 3.76
C LEU A 63 -16.62 0.24 3.75
N PRO A 64 -16.35 1.49 3.37
CA PRO A 64 -17.37 2.54 3.26
C PRO A 64 -18.30 2.28 2.07
N LYS A 65 -19.60 2.56 2.23
CA LYS A 65 -20.58 2.45 1.14
C LYS A 65 -20.55 3.72 0.28
N ILE A 66 -19.58 3.80 -0.65
CA ILE A 66 -19.42 4.92 -1.58
C ILE A 66 -19.82 4.45 -2.99
N LYS A 67 -20.76 5.16 -3.61
CA LYS A 67 -21.25 4.87 -4.94
C LYS A 67 -20.15 5.11 -6.00
N GLY A 68 -20.14 4.29 -7.04
CA GLY A 68 -19.17 4.40 -8.12
C GLY A 68 -17.73 4.04 -7.75
N LEU A 69 -17.41 3.69 -6.49
CA LEU A 69 -16.07 3.38 -6.05
C LEU A 69 -15.65 1.94 -6.37
N TYR A 70 -16.58 1.00 -6.32
CA TYR A 70 -16.28 -0.43 -6.32
C TYR A 70 -16.53 -1.09 -7.67
N ARG A 71 -15.81 -2.18 -7.91
CA ARG A 71 -15.93 -3.00 -9.12
C ARG A 71 -17.35 -3.52 -9.29
N ARG A 72 -17.87 -3.42 -10.51
CA ARG A 72 -19.23 -3.86 -10.88
C ARG A 72 -19.45 -5.36 -10.64
N ASP A 73 -18.44 -6.20 -10.85
CA ASP A 73 -18.54 -7.63 -10.64
C ASP A 73 -18.70 -8.02 -9.16
N TYR A 74 -18.22 -7.18 -8.23
CA TYR A 74 -18.45 -7.36 -6.80
C TYR A 74 -19.76 -6.73 -6.32
N ALA A 75 -20.17 -5.60 -6.87
CA ALA A 75 -21.36 -4.84 -6.45
C ALA A 75 -22.69 -5.44 -6.96
N ARG A 76 -22.65 -6.39 -7.84
CA ARG A 76 -23.74 -6.90 -8.67
C ARG A 76 -25.02 -7.36 -7.94
N HIS A 77 -24.93 -7.84 -6.72
CA HIS A 77 -26.06 -8.41 -5.96
C HIS A 77 -26.64 -7.45 -4.93
N MET A 78 -26.22 -6.21 -5.00
CA MET A 78 -26.57 -5.20 -4.02
C MET A 78 -27.52 -4.18 -4.65
N ASP A 79 -28.39 -3.59 -3.86
CA ASP A 79 -29.12 -2.36 -4.22
C ASP A 79 -28.16 -1.15 -4.39
N PHE A 80 -26.89 -1.45 -4.47
CA PHE A 80 -25.78 -0.55 -4.67
C PHE A 80 -25.39 -0.62 -6.15
N ASP A 81 -25.82 0.38 -6.91
CA ASP A 81 -25.63 0.37 -8.36
C ASP A 81 -24.16 0.59 -8.72
N GLY A 82 -23.49 -0.47 -9.19
CA GLY A 82 -22.15 -0.40 -9.74
C GLY A 82 -22.07 0.25 -11.13
N ASN A 83 -23.19 0.78 -11.64
CA ASN A 83 -23.27 1.46 -12.95
C ASN A 83 -23.06 2.97 -12.84
N GLU A 84 -23.08 3.55 -11.65
CA GLU A 84 -22.81 4.97 -11.44
C GLU A 84 -21.37 5.31 -11.81
N ASP A 85 -21.16 6.47 -12.41
CA ASP A 85 -19.82 6.99 -12.64
C ASP A 85 -19.13 7.25 -11.30
N THR A 86 -17.81 7.03 -11.26
CA THR A 86 -17.05 7.33 -10.06
C THR A 86 -16.85 8.82 -9.91
N GLU A 87 -16.98 9.30 -8.67
CA GLU A 87 -16.57 10.65 -8.30
C GLU A 87 -15.15 10.67 -7.72
N ILE A 88 -14.47 9.52 -7.67
CA ILE A 88 -13.11 9.40 -7.16
C ILE A 88 -12.12 9.49 -8.30
N ASP A 89 -11.26 10.49 -8.25
CA ASP A 89 -10.31 10.80 -9.33
C ASP A 89 -9.05 9.94 -9.25
N ALA A 90 -8.62 9.55 -8.03
CA ALA A 90 -7.45 8.72 -7.85
C ALA A 90 -7.35 8.08 -6.46
N VAL A 91 -6.46 7.10 -6.37
CA VAL A 91 -5.87 6.63 -5.11
C VAL A 91 -4.38 7.00 -5.11
N LEU A 92 -3.93 7.68 -4.07
CA LEU A 92 -2.54 8.00 -3.82
C LEU A 92 -2.00 7.02 -2.78
N LEU A 93 -1.21 6.05 -3.24
CA LEU A 93 -0.69 4.96 -2.40
C LEU A 93 0.65 5.37 -1.79
N THR A 94 0.72 5.42 -0.47
CA THR A 94 1.94 5.72 0.27
C THR A 94 2.97 4.61 0.12
N HIS A 95 2.54 3.35 0.26
CA HIS A 95 3.38 2.17 0.11
C HIS A 95 2.57 0.87 0.04
N ALA A 96 3.24 -0.25 -0.21
CA ALA A 96 2.61 -1.53 -0.51
C ALA A 96 2.51 -2.48 0.70
N HIS A 97 2.37 -1.97 1.94
CA HIS A 97 1.93 -2.80 3.06
C HIS A 97 0.42 -3.07 2.98
N VAL A 98 -0.03 -4.18 3.52
CA VAL A 98 -1.43 -4.64 3.40
C VAL A 98 -2.43 -3.70 4.09
N ASP A 99 -2.03 -3.05 5.16
CA ASP A 99 -2.80 -2.04 5.87
C ASP A 99 -2.93 -0.71 5.12
N HIS A 100 -2.25 -0.56 3.99
CA HIS A 100 -2.36 0.57 3.05
C HIS A 100 -2.92 0.16 1.68
N CYS A 101 -2.77 -1.10 1.25
CA CYS A 101 -3.13 -1.49 -0.11
C CYS A 101 -4.11 -2.67 -0.23
N ALA A 102 -4.39 -3.44 0.84
CA ALA A 102 -5.06 -4.74 0.73
C ALA A 102 -6.45 -4.70 0.08
N TYR A 103 -7.16 -3.57 0.16
CA TYR A 103 -8.50 -3.44 -0.41
C TYR A 103 -8.53 -2.73 -1.78
N LEU A 104 -7.39 -2.35 -2.36
CA LEU A 104 -7.31 -1.87 -3.75
C LEU A 104 -8.00 -2.81 -4.75
N PRO A 105 -7.94 -4.16 -4.61
CA PRO A 105 -8.63 -5.08 -5.51
C PRO A 105 -10.16 -4.93 -5.56
N TYR A 106 -10.79 -4.32 -4.56
CA TYR A 106 -12.23 -4.04 -4.56
C TYR A 106 -12.60 -2.82 -5.39
N LEU A 107 -11.66 -1.90 -5.60
CA LEU A 107 -11.90 -0.67 -6.35
C LEU A 107 -12.08 -0.93 -7.84
N ARG A 108 -12.79 -0.04 -8.51
CA ARG A 108 -12.90 -0.03 -9.97
C ARG A 108 -11.51 0.01 -10.60
N GLU A 109 -11.37 -0.68 -11.69
CA GLU A 109 -10.13 -0.79 -12.45
C GLU A 109 -9.74 0.49 -13.21
N ASP A 110 -10.70 1.38 -13.46
CA ASP A 110 -10.51 2.66 -14.15
C ASP A 110 -10.07 3.80 -13.22
N ILE A 111 -10.18 3.65 -11.89
CA ILE A 111 -9.62 4.60 -10.94
C ILE A 111 -8.09 4.47 -10.93
N PRO A 112 -7.32 5.53 -11.30
CA PRO A 112 -5.88 5.48 -11.32
C PRO A 112 -5.29 5.35 -9.91
N ILE A 113 -4.22 4.55 -9.81
CA ILE A 113 -3.42 4.41 -8.59
C ILE A 113 -2.08 5.08 -8.82
N TYR A 114 -1.79 6.13 -8.06
CA TYR A 114 -0.48 6.79 -8.06
C TYR A 114 0.40 6.17 -6.98
N CYS A 115 1.57 5.67 -7.35
CA CYS A 115 2.51 5.06 -6.41
C CYS A 115 3.97 5.19 -6.88
N SER A 116 4.92 4.84 -6.00
CA SER A 116 6.32 4.70 -6.38
C SER A 116 6.55 3.47 -7.25
N GLU A 117 7.65 3.46 -8.03
CA GLU A 117 8.04 2.28 -8.82
C GLU A 117 8.26 1.07 -7.92
N GLU A 118 8.88 1.24 -6.74
CA GLU A 118 9.08 0.17 -5.77
C GLU A 118 7.76 -0.43 -5.31
N SER A 119 6.78 0.41 -4.96
CA SER A 119 5.44 -0.04 -4.55
C SER A 119 4.76 -0.83 -5.66
N LYS A 120 4.82 -0.36 -6.91
CA LYS A 120 4.28 -1.09 -8.07
C LYS A 120 4.93 -2.46 -8.23
N LEU A 121 6.25 -2.57 -8.13
CA LEU A 121 6.95 -3.85 -8.27
C LEU A 121 6.61 -4.82 -7.13
N ILE A 122 6.38 -4.30 -5.92
CA ILE A 122 5.90 -5.10 -4.80
C ILE A 122 4.47 -5.59 -5.04
N LEU A 123 3.57 -4.75 -5.55
CA LEU A 123 2.21 -5.16 -5.95
C LEU A 123 2.25 -6.21 -7.07
N GLN A 124 3.16 -6.07 -8.03
CA GLN A 124 3.40 -7.08 -9.06
C GLN A 124 3.89 -8.40 -8.46
N ASN A 125 4.83 -8.35 -7.53
CA ASN A 125 5.28 -9.53 -6.81
C ASN A 125 4.13 -10.24 -6.07
N PHE A 126 3.20 -9.49 -5.47
CA PHE A 126 1.99 -10.06 -4.87
C PHE A 126 1.12 -10.76 -5.91
N ASP A 127 0.83 -10.13 -7.04
CA ASP A 127 -0.05 -10.67 -8.08
C ASP A 127 0.52 -11.95 -8.72
N GLU A 128 1.84 -12.04 -8.86
CA GLU A 128 2.52 -13.15 -9.53
C GLU A 128 2.89 -14.29 -8.56
N THR A 129 3.02 -14.03 -7.26
CA THR A 129 3.38 -15.04 -6.26
C THR A 129 2.22 -15.46 -5.34
N SER A 130 1.05 -14.86 -5.51
CA SER A 130 -0.17 -15.17 -4.75
C SER A 130 -1.42 -15.03 -5.62
N SER A 131 -2.60 -15.09 -5.00
CA SER A 131 -3.89 -14.90 -5.69
C SER A 131 -4.38 -13.45 -5.71
N SER A 132 -3.52 -12.50 -5.38
CA SER A 132 -3.85 -11.07 -5.34
C SER A 132 -4.19 -10.51 -6.73
N GLN A 133 -4.83 -9.35 -6.78
CA GLN A 133 -5.29 -8.69 -8.01
C GLN A 133 -5.08 -7.17 -7.90
N TYR A 134 -3.87 -6.76 -7.53
CA TYR A 134 -3.54 -5.35 -7.33
C TYR A 134 -3.40 -4.60 -8.66
N LEU A 135 -2.64 -5.15 -9.59
CA LEU A 135 -2.34 -4.52 -10.87
C LEU A 135 -3.26 -5.01 -12.00
N THR A 136 -3.90 -6.17 -11.82
CA THR A 136 -4.78 -6.74 -12.82
C THR A 136 -6.07 -7.23 -12.18
N ALA A 137 -7.18 -6.56 -12.48
CA ALA A 137 -8.50 -6.99 -12.04
C ALA A 137 -8.94 -8.21 -12.88
N LYS A 138 -9.02 -9.37 -12.24
CA LYS A 138 -9.55 -10.59 -12.89
C LYS A 138 -11.05 -10.66 -12.60
N GLN A 139 -11.86 -10.29 -13.57
CA GLN A 139 -13.32 -10.39 -13.45
C GLN A 139 -13.72 -11.86 -13.27
N ARG A 140 -14.50 -12.15 -12.24
CA ARG A 140 -14.95 -13.50 -11.93
C ARG A 140 -16.09 -13.97 -12.84
N PHE A 141 -16.82 -13.00 -13.43
CA PHE A 141 -17.95 -13.22 -14.31
C PHE A 141 -18.20 -11.97 -15.16
N GLN A 142 -18.85 -12.16 -16.30
CA GLN A 142 -19.34 -11.06 -17.10
C GLN A 142 -20.79 -10.75 -16.69
N ILE A 143 -21.12 -9.47 -16.64
CA ILE A 143 -22.48 -8.99 -16.46
C ILE A 143 -23.01 -8.58 -17.83
N TYR A 144 -24.18 -9.08 -18.20
CA TYR A 144 -24.85 -8.72 -19.45
C TYR A 144 -26.33 -8.49 -19.20
N GLU A 145 -26.93 -7.63 -20.01
CA GLU A 145 -28.37 -7.46 -20.03
C GLU A 145 -29.02 -8.64 -20.77
N ASN A 146 -29.92 -9.34 -20.11
CA ASN A 146 -30.63 -10.45 -20.72
C ASN A 146 -31.83 -9.95 -21.55
N LYS A 147 -32.46 -10.87 -22.31
CA LYS A 147 -33.63 -10.55 -23.19
C LYS A 147 -34.83 -9.93 -22.46
N LYS A 148 -34.84 -9.94 -21.14
CA LYS A 148 -35.92 -9.35 -20.30
C LYS A 148 -35.56 -7.96 -19.77
N GLY A 149 -34.41 -7.38 -20.19
CA GLY A 149 -33.91 -6.11 -19.71
C GLY A 149 -33.34 -6.16 -18.30
N THR A 150 -33.05 -7.36 -17.77
CA THR A 150 -32.44 -7.51 -16.43
C THR A 150 -30.98 -7.95 -16.54
N MET A 151 -30.15 -7.45 -15.64
CA MET A 151 -28.75 -7.81 -15.60
C MET A 151 -28.59 -9.26 -15.15
N SER A 152 -27.80 -10.01 -15.88
CA SER A 152 -27.54 -11.43 -15.66
C SER A 152 -26.05 -11.72 -15.67
N LYS A 153 -25.69 -12.85 -15.04
CA LYS A 153 -24.31 -13.32 -14.95
C LYS A 153 -24.03 -14.40 -15.98
N ALA A 154 -22.94 -14.27 -16.74
CA ALA A 154 -22.32 -15.37 -17.48
C ALA A 154 -21.05 -15.81 -16.73
N THR A 155 -20.89 -17.11 -16.54
CA THR A 155 -19.62 -17.73 -16.24
C THR A 155 -18.92 -17.97 -17.57
N GLY A 156 -18.23 -16.95 -18.05
CA GLY A 156 -17.36 -17.04 -19.25
C GLY A 156 -15.90 -17.00 -18.87
N ASP A 157 -15.04 -16.87 -19.86
CA ASP A 157 -13.60 -16.66 -19.65
C ASP A 157 -13.39 -15.46 -18.75
N LYS A 158 -12.48 -15.63 -17.78
CA LYS A 158 -12.14 -14.56 -16.84
C LYS A 158 -11.40 -13.45 -17.58
N VAL A 159 -12.06 -12.34 -17.81
CA VAL A 159 -11.43 -11.18 -18.41
C VAL A 159 -10.46 -10.57 -17.39
N ALA A 160 -9.22 -10.39 -17.79
CA ALA A 160 -8.21 -9.69 -17.02
C ALA A 160 -8.12 -8.25 -17.53
N ILE A 161 -8.38 -7.28 -16.65
CA ILE A 161 -8.34 -5.85 -16.97
C ILE A 161 -7.16 -5.25 -16.22
N PRO A 162 -6.14 -4.75 -16.91
CA PRO A 162 -5.05 -4.02 -16.28
C PRO A 162 -5.58 -2.77 -15.58
N ARG A 163 -5.11 -2.51 -14.36
CA ARG A 163 -5.41 -1.26 -13.66
C ARG A 163 -4.51 -0.15 -14.17
N ARG A 164 -5.04 1.06 -14.19
CA ARG A 164 -4.26 2.25 -14.46
C ARG A 164 -3.37 2.56 -13.24
N VAL A 165 -2.06 2.43 -13.41
CA VAL A 165 -1.06 2.73 -12.41
C VAL A 165 -0.14 3.81 -12.94
N GLU A 166 -0.08 4.94 -12.23
CA GLU A 166 0.75 6.10 -12.56
C GLU A 166 1.92 6.16 -11.58
N ILE A 167 3.14 6.18 -12.12
CA ILE A 167 4.35 6.24 -11.30
C ILE A 167 4.75 7.69 -11.13
N PHE A 168 4.83 8.14 -9.89
CA PHE A 168 5.38 9.45 -9.58
C PHE A 168 6.91 9.39 -9.37
N GLU A 169 7.55 10.51 -9.59
CA GLU A 169 8.98 10.69 -9.33
C GLU A 169 9.18 11.33 -7.94
N SER A 170 10.04 10.70 -7.13
CA SER A 170 10.35 11.13 -5.77
C SER A 170 10.85 12.57 -5.74
N GLY A 171 10.27 13.42 -4.89
CA GLY A 171 10.62 14.82 -4.74
C GLY A 171 10.09 15.76 -5.84
N LYS A 172 9.46 15.22 -6.88
CA LYS A 172 8.92 16.00 -7.98
C LYS A 172 7.41 16.19 -7.87
N GLU A 173 7.00 17.44 -7.80
CA GLU A 173 5.59 17.79 -7.75
C GLU A 173 4.84 17.36 -9.02
N PHE A 174 3.63 16.86 -8.84
CA PHE A 174 2.65 16.60 -9.90
C PHE A 174 1.26 17.01 -9.41
N SER A 175 0.25 16.94 -10.27
CA SER A 175 -1.12 17.29 -9.91
C SER A 175 -2.09 16.16 -10.23
N ILE A 176 -3.06 15.99 -9.37
CA ILE A 176 -4.28 15.25 -9.64
C ILE A 176 -5.38 16.30 -9.67
N ASP A 177 -5.79 16.69 -10.87
CA ASP A 177 -6.70 17.80 -11.15
C ASP A 177 -6.36 19.07 -10.34
N SER A 178 -7.18 19.43 -9.32
CA SER A 178 -6.98 20.64 -8.52
C SER A 178 -6.07 20.45 -7.28
N ILE A 179 -5.56 19.25 -7.03
CA ILE A 179 -4.68 18.94 -5.90
C ILE A 179 -3.24 18.78 -6.39
N GLY A 180 -2.33 19.65 -5.95
CA GLY A 180 -0.89 19.48 -6.14
C GLY A 180 -0.35 18.44 -5.14
N VAL A 181 0.58 17.58 -5.56
CA VAL A 181 1.13 16.49 -4.76
C VAL A 181 2.65 16.50 -4.83
N VAL A 182 3.31 16.57 -3.67
CA VAL A 182 4.75 16.42 -3.54
C VAL A 182 5.05 15.12 -2.81
N PRO A 183 5.55 14.08 -3.50
CA PRO A 183 5.94 12.81 -2.89
C PRO A 183 7.35 12.91 -2.29
N LEU A 184 7.50 12.65 -1.02
CA LEU A 184 8.77 12.71 -0.31
C LEU A 184 9.11 11.36 0.30
N PRO A 185 10.30 10.78 0.04
CA PRO A 185 10.65 9.48 0.58
C PRO A 185 10.84 9.54 2.08
N VAL A 186 10.44 8.48 2.78
CA VAL A 186 10.68 8.30 4.21
C VAL A 186 11.17 6.88 4.49
N ASP A 187 11.86 6.71 5.61
CA ASP A 187 12.35 5.41 6.06
C ASP A 187 11.21 4.60 6.69
N HIS A 188 11.08 3.36 6.25
CA HIS A 188 10.17 2.37 6.82
C HIS A 188 10.67 0.95 6.52
N SER A 189 9.93 -0.08 6.96
CA SER A 189 10.33 -1.50 6.81
C SER A 189 10.04 -2.11 5.44
N ILE A 190 9.70 -1.30 4.44
CA ILE A 190 9.47 -1.71 3.04
C ILE A 190 10.04 -0.63 2.10
N PRO A 191 10.55 -0.99 0.92
CA PRO A 191 11.01 0.00 -0.06
C PRO A 191 9.87 0.85 -0.64
N GLY A 192 10.21 2.08 -1.02
CA GLY A 192 9.33 2.95 -1.81
C GLY A 192 8.23 3.65 -1.00
N VAL A 193 8.38 3.74 0.32
CA VAL A 193 7.45 4.53 1.15
C VAL A 193 7.63 6.01 0.87
N HIS A 194 6.51 6.70 0.65
CA HIS A 194 6.48 8.14 0.47
C HIS A 194 5.44 8.79 1.37
N ALA A 195 5.87 9.79 2.09
CA ALA A 195 5.04 10.82 2.67
C ALA A 195 4.59 11.79 1.56
N PHE A 196 3.52 12.53 1.80
CA PHE A 196 3.00 13.49 0.81
C PHE A 196 2.76 14.85 1.42
N ILE A 197 3.06 15.90 0.66
CA ILE A 197 2.50 17.23 0.90
C ILE A 197 1.47 17.48 -0.19
N LEU A 198 0.23 17.74 0.20
CA LEU A 198 -0.87 18.05 -0.70
C LEU A 198 -1.15 19.54 -0.68
N HIS A 199 -1.12 20.19 -1.84
CA HIS A 199 -1.51 21.57 -2.02
C HIS A 199 -2.96 21.63 -2.50
N THR A 200 -3.85 22.12 -1.66
CA THR A 200 -5.28 22.21 -1.92
C THR A 200 -5.73 23.65 -2.11
N ALA A 201 -7.00 23.86 -2.42
CA ALA A 201 -7.56 25.19 -2.56
C ALA A 201 -7.55 26.04 -1.27
N ASP A 202 -7.56 25.38 -0.11
CA ASP A 202 -7.70 26.04 1.18
C ASP A 202 -6.46 25.91 2.07
N GLY A 203 -5.38 25.30 1.56
CA GLY A 203 -4.13 25.16 2.31
C GLY A 203 -3.34 23.90 1.99
N SER A 204 -2.27 23.67 2.74
CA SER A 204 -1.34 22.56 2.55
C SER A 204 -1.50 21.50 3.64
N ILE A 205 -1.56 20.23 3.24
CA ILE A 205 -1.74 19.09 4.12
C ILE A 205 -0.51 18.20 4.01
N GLY A 206 0.18 17.94 5.12
CA GLY A 206 1.20 16.91 5.22
C GLY A 206 0.60 15.57 5.63
N ASN A 207 1.05 14.47 5.01
CA ASN A 207 0.78 13.11 5.46
C ASN A 207 2.10 12.37 5.58
N THR A 208 2.40 11.84 6.77
CA THR A 208 3.70 11.20 7.03
C THR A 208 3.84 9.83 6.39
N ALA A 209 2.76 9.18 5.95
CA ALA A 209 2.74 7.74 5.79
C ALA A 209 3.24 7.04 7.07
N ASP A 210 3.71 5.80 6.97
CA ASP A 210 4.43 5.13 8.04
C ASP A 210 5.91 5.50 7.97
N LEU A 211 6.49 5.95 9.07
CA LEU A 211 7.87 6.41 9.09
C LEU A 211 8.64 5.92 10.33
N ARG A 212 9.96 5.92 10.22
CA ARG A 212 10.89 5.65 11.33
C ARG A 212 12.15 6.49 11.19
N PHE A 213 12.91 6.65 12.30
CA PHE A 213 14.18 7.40 12.35
C PHE A 213 15.40 6.52 12.69
N HIS A 214 15.24 5.19 12.64
CA HIS A 214 16.27 4.25 13.10
C HIS A 214 16.65 3.20 12.04
N GLY A 215 16.10 3.31 10.85
CA GLY A 215 16.45 2.46 9.72
C GLY A 215 17.64 2.98 8.91
N ARG A 216 17.89 2.36 7.77
CA ARG A 216 19.01 2.71 6.88
C ARG A 216 18.78 4.02 6.10
N ARG A 217 17.53 4.46 6.01
CA ARG A 217 17.11 5.66 5.25
C ARG A 217 16.58 6.78 6.15
N LYS A 218 17.01 6.80 7.41
CA LYS A 218 16.59 7.85 8.36
C LYS A 218 16.75 9.27 7.83
N ASP A 219 17.79 9.50 7.04
CA ASP A 219 18.08 10.81 6.43
C ASP A 219 16.97 11.27 5.47
N ASP A 220 16.24 10.34 4.84
CA ASP A 220 15.08 10.69 4.01
C ASP A 220 13.91 11.17 4.89
N THR A 221 13.68 10.52 6.04
CA THR A 221 12.69 10.98 7.01
C THR A 221 13.04 12.34 7.61
N GLU A 222 14.32 12.57 7.92
CA GLU A 222 14.81 13.86 8.44
C GLU A 222 14.55 14.98 7.40
N LYS A 223 14.88 14.76 6.13
CA LYS A 223 14.58 15.71 5.03
C LYS A 223 13.09 15.97 4.84
N PHE A 224 12.25 14.94 5.01
CA PHE A 224 10.79 15.12 4.98
C PHE A 224 10.34 16.07 6.11
N VAL A 225 10.85 15.89 7.32
CA VAL A 225 10.53 16.78 8.47
C VAL A 225 10.97 18.21 8.19
N GLU A 226 12.20 18.40 7.67
CA GLU A 226 12.72 19.72 7.28
C GLU A 226 11.81 20.35 6.21
N ARG A 227 11.43 19.59 5.20
CA ARG A 227 10.54 20.05 4.13
C ARG A 227 9.15 20.44 4.66
N CYS A 228 8.60 19.68 5.60
CA CYS A 228 7.33 20.04 6.28
C CYS A 228 7.45 21.36 7.05
N ALA A 229 8.55 21.57 7.75
CA ALA A 229 8.80 22.81 8.50
C ALA A 229 8.93 24.04 7.57
N GLU A 230 9.44 23.86 6.35
CA GLU A 230 9.56 24.92 5.33
C GLU A 230 8.25 25.18 4.57
N SER A 231 7.31 24.24 4.58
CA SER A 231 6.14 24.27 3.69
C SER A 231 4.92 24.98 4.26
N ASP A 232 5.00 25.54 5.48
CA ASP A 232 3.90 26.24 6.16
C ASP A 232 2.59 25.42 6.10
N LEU A 233 2.63 24.20 6.65
CA LEU A 233 1.51 23.27 6.58
C LEU A 233 0.35 23.75 7.49
N ASP A 234 -0.86 23.74 6.95
CA ASP A 234 -2.09 24.01 7.72
C ASP A 234 -2.51 22.80 8.55
N LEU A 235 -2.17 21.59 8.09
CA LEU A 235 -2.51 20.35 8.75
C LEU A 235 -1.43 19.30 8.54
N LEU A 236 -1.11 18.53 9.59
CA LEU A 236 -0.25 17.34 9.51
C LEU A 236 -1.03 16.11 9.98
N LEU A 237 -1.19 15.13 9.09
CA LEU A 237 -1.65 13.79 9.39
C LEU A 237 -0.43 12.93 9.71
N CYS A 238 -0.24 12.60 10.98
CA CYS A 238 0.93 11.89 11.47
C CYS A 238 0.54 10.50 11.98
N GLU A 239 1.30 9.47 11.59
CA GLU A 239 1.19 8.15 12.21
C GLU A 239 1.57 8.20 13.69
N GLY A 240 0.99 7.33 14.50
CA GLY A 240 1.20 7.31 15.95
C GLY A 240 1.40 5.91 16.52
N THR A 241 1.68 4.92 15.67
CA THR A 241 1.76 3.50 16.05
C THR A 241 2.71 3.24 17.21
N ARG A 242 3.80 3.97 17.32
CA ARG A 242 4.85 3.80 18.32
C ARG A 242 5.17 5.08 19.09
N VAL A 243 4.19 5.95 19.28
CA VAL A 243 4.38 7.26 19.96
C VAL A 243 4.96 7.13 21.38
N ASP A 244 4.61 6.06 22.10
CA ASP A 244 5.10 5.77 23.45
C ASP A 244 6.36 4.88 23.48
N ALA A 245 6.88 4.47 22.33
CA ALA A 245 8.02 3.56 22.26
C ALA A 245 9.35 4.31 22.37
N VAL A 246 10.23 3.82 23.23
CA VAL A 246 11.61 4.31 23.25
C VAL A 246 12.39 3.60 22.13
N PRO A 247 13.00 4.33 21.18
CA PRO A 247 13.85 3.75 20.16
C PRO A 247 15.03 3.02 20.84
N SER A 248 15.18 1.72 20.56
CA SER A 248 16.17 0.92 21.27
C SER A 248 17.38 0.55 20.40
N LEU A 249 17.17 0.29 19.11
CA LEU A 249 18.21 -0.22 18.21
C LEU A 249 18.02 0.38 16.81
N THR A 250 19.13 0.68 16.17
CA THR A 250 19.21 1.01 14.75
C THR A 250 19.31 -0.26 13.89
N GLU A 251 19.10 -0.14 12.59
CA GLU A 251 19.32 -1.25 11.66
C GLU A 251 20.80 -1.72 11.65
N TYR A 252 21.75 -0.83 11.90
CA TYR A 252 23.18 -1.14 12.04
C TYR A 252 23.49 -1.93 13.33
N ASP A 253 22.77 -1.64 14.43
CA ASP A 253 22.89 -2.44 15.66
C ASP A 253 22.37 -3.86 15.45
N VAL A 254 21.28 -4.01 14.67
CA VAL A 254 20.74 -5.32 14.28
C VAL A 254 21.78 -6.08 13.45
N GLU A 255 22.37 -5.45 12.43
CA GLU A 255 23.41 -6.04 11.60
C GLU A 255 24.59 -6.55 12.46
N SER A 256 25.11 -5.70 13.34
CA SER A 256 26.23 -6.06 14.23
C SER A 256 25.89 -7.25 15.12
N LYS A 257 24.69 -7.27 15.71
CA LYS A 257 24.24 -8.41 16.54
C LYS A 257 24.08 -9.69 15.74
N VAL A 258 23.62 -9.60 14.50
CA VAL A 258 23.49 -10.77 13.61
C VAL A 258 24.88 -11.34 13.27
N VAL A 259 25.88 -10.49 13.00
CA VAL A 259 27.27 -10.92 12.80
C VAL A 259 27.76 -11.73 14.00
N ASP A 260 27.56 -11.20 15.21
CA ASP A 260 27.99 -11.88 16.45
C ASP A 260 27.27 -13.23 16.63
N ILE A 261 25.98 -13.28 16.41
CA ILE A 261 25.19 -14.53 16.51
C ILE A 261 25.68 -15.56 15.50
N VAL A 262 25.86 -15.16 14.25
CA VAL A 262 26.28 -16.05 13.16
C VAL A 262 27.69 -16.60 13.41
N ASN A 263 28.62 -15.76 13.86
CA ASN A 263 30.01 -16.17 14.19
C ASN A 263 30.04 -17.16 15.35
N ASN A 264 29.16 -17.03 16.33
CA ASN A 264 29.08 -17.95 17.48
C ASN A 264 28.23 -19.18 17.22
N THR A 265 27.57 -19.30 16.05
CA THR A 265 26.72 -20.44 15.69
C THR A 265 27.49 -21.47 14.85
N LYS A 266 27.71 -22.67 15.40
CA LYS A 266 28.42 -23.77 14.70
C LYS A 266 27.58 -24.44 13.61
N GLY A 267 26.25 -24.40 13.71
CA GLY A 267 25.31 -25.05 12.81
C GLY A 267 24.59 -24.04 11.88
N LEU A 268 23.41 -24.42 11.44
CA LEU A 268 22.52 -23.56 10.63
C LEU A 268 21.97 -22.42 11.50
N ALA A 269 22.11 -21.18 11.03
CA ALA A 269 21.44 -20.03 11.60
C ALA A 269 20.16 -19.76 10.79
N ILE A 270 19.01 -19.68 11.46
CA ILE A 270 17.72 -19.39 10.85
C ILE A 270 17.27 -18.00 11.32
N CYS A 271 16.95 -17.12 10.37
CA CYS A 271 16.44 -15.78 10.66
C CYS A 271 15.04 -15.60 10.06
N GLY A 272 14.11 -15.04 10.85
CA GLY A 272 12.76 -14.67 10.41
C GLY A 272 12.65 -13.15 10.29
N TYR A 273 12.14 -12.68 9.14
CA TYR A 273 11.86 -11.26 8.89
C TYR A 273 10.83 -11.11 7.76
N PRO A 274 10.19 -9.95 7.61
CA PRO A 274 9.26 -9.72 6.51
C PRO A 274 9.98 -9.81 5.16
N VAL A 275 9.50 -10.66 4.26
CA VAL A 275 10.12 -10.95 2.94
C VAL A 275 10.39 -9.68 2.12
N ARG A 276 9.62 -8.62 2.32
CA ARG A 276 9.71 -7.36 1.57
C ARG A 276 10.56 -6.29 2.25
N ASP A 277 11.08 -6.56 3.44
CA ASP A 277 12.04 -5.68 4.12
C ASP A 277 13.44 -5.89 3.51
N LEU A 278 13.73 -5.17 2.44
CA LEU A 278 15.02 -5.29 1.72
C LEU A 278 16.16 -4.68 2.51
N ASP A 279 15.93 -3.73 3.39
CA ASP A 279 16.94 -3.17 4.27
C ASP A 279 17.38 -4.22 5.31
N ARG A 280 16.44 -4.99 5.84
CA ARG A 280 16.72 -6.12 6.73
C ARG A 280 17.42 -7.27 5.98
N LEU A 281 17.01 -7.56 4.74
CA LEU A 281 17.71 -8.51 3.90
C LEU A 281 19.17 -8.11 3.69
N LEU A 282 19.42 -6.82 3.42
CA LEU A 282 20.79 -6.30 3.27
C LEU A 282 21.60 -6.49 4.55
N SER A 283 21.03 -6.24 5.74
CA SER A 283 21.67 -6.48 7.03
C SER A 283 22.10 -7.96 7.18
N PHE A 284 21.22 -8.89 6.82
CA PHE A 284 21.55 -10.33 6.87
C PHE A 284 22.56 -10.75 5.82
N TYR A 285 22.52 -10.17 4.62
CA TYR A 285 23.50 -10.41 3.58
C TYR A 285 24.90 -9.96 4.01
N ILE A 286 25.01 -8.74 4.56
CA ILE A 286 26.29 -8.21 5.06
C ILE A 286 26.81 -9.08 6.21
N ALA A 287 25.95 -9.46 7.14
CA ALA A 287 26.30 -10.33 8.24
C ALA A 287 26.80 -11.70 7.78
N ALA A 288 26.13 -12.34 6.83
CA ALA A 288 26.56 -13.61 6.26
C ALA A 288 27.94 -13.47 5.57
N LYS A 289 28.11 -12.44 4.75
CA LYS A 289 29.37 -12.16 4.07
C LYS A 289 30.55 -11.93 5.04
N ASN A 290 30.33 -11.13 6.09
CA ASN A 290 31.32 -10.84 7.11
C ASN A 290 31.68 -12.06 7.97
N SER A 291 30.80 -13.05 8.04
CA SER A 291 30.99 -14.31 8.77
C SER A 291 31.41 -15.47 7.87
N ASN A 292 31.73 -15.22 6.62
CA ASN A 292 32.09 -16.24 5.61
C ASN A 292 31.03 -17.36 5.51
N ARG A 293 29.74 -16.97 5.49
CA ARG A 293 28.57 -17.84 5.38
C ARG A 293 27.72 -17.47 4.16
N ASP A 294 27.04 -18.44 3.61
CA ASP A 294 26.07 -18.21 2.52
C ASP A 294 24.71 -17.80 3.10
N LEU A 295 24.12 -16.75 2.54
CA LEU A 295 22.72 -16.40 2.81
C LEU A 295 21.82 -17.12 1.80
N VAL A 296 20.89 -17.90 2.32
CA VAL A 296 19.85 -18.56 1.52
C VAL A 296 18.53 -17.83 1.71
N ILE A 297 17.88 -17.45 0.62
CA ILE A 297 16.60 -16.74 0.59
C ILE A 297 15.54 -17.59 -0.11
N ASP A 298 14.26 -17.31 0.16
CA ASP A 298 13.18 -18.00 -0.52
C ASP A 298 12.94 -17.50 -1.95
N MET A 299 12.16 -18.27 -2.73
CA MET A 299 11.87 -17.98 -4.14
C MET A 299 11.08 -16.68 -4.34
N LYS A 300 10.19 -16.31 -3.41
CA LYS A 300 9.39 -15.08 -3.52
C LYS A 300 10.26 -13.84 -3.34
N GLN A 301 11.20 -13.92 -2.41
CA GLN A 301 12.17 -12.86 -2.18
C GLN A 301 13.16 -12.73 -3.35
N ALA A 302 13.68 -13.86 -3.86
CA ALA A 302 14.53 -13.86 -5.04
C ALA A 302 13.81 -13.26 -6.26
N TYR A 303 12.52 -13.54 -6.42
CA TYR A 303 11.72 -12.98 -7.50
C TYR A 303 11.51 -11.47 -7.33
N LEU A 304 11.24 -10.99 -6.11
CA LEU A 304 11.16 -9.56 -5.84
C LEU A 304 12.46 -8.83 -6.21
N LEU A 305 13.62 -9.37 -5.79
CA LEU A 305 14.93 -8.81 -6.15
C LEU A 305 15.15 -8.79 -7.67
N LYS A 306 14.70 -9.83 -8.38
CA LYS A 306 14.75 -9.87 -9.84
C LYS A 306 13.93 -8.75 -10.48
N LEU A 307 12.73 -8.48 -9.98
CA LEU A 307 11.88 -7.37 -10.46
C LEU A 307 12.58 -6.02 -10.24
N PHE A 308 13.13 -5.79 -9.06
CA PHE A 308 13.85 -4.57 -8.72
C PHE A 308 15.10 -4.37 -9.59
N HIS A 309 15.88 -5.44 -9.79
CA HIS A 309 17.08 -5.40 -10.64
C HIS A 309 16.75 -5.15 -12.12
N ALA A 310 15.60 -5.60 -12.60
CA ALA A 310 15.16 -5.41 -13.98
C ALA A 310 14.62 -4.01 -14.25
N SER A 311 14.24 -3.24 -13.23
CA SER A 311 13.74 -1.87 -13.37
C SER A 311 14.89 -0.89 -13.64
N ASP A 312 14.82 -0.18 -14.76
CA ASP A 312 15.79 0.87 -15.08
C ASP A 312 15.75 2.02 -14.07
N ALA A 313 14.58 2.33 -13.53
CA ALA A 313 14.40 3.38 -12.51
C ALA A 313 15.08 3.06 -11.17
N LEU A 314 15.27 1.78 -10.86
CA LEU A 314 15.85 1.31 -9.60
C LEU A 314 17.26 0.74 -9.76
N ARG A 315 17.82 0.75 -10.96
CA ARG A 315 19.15 0.18 -11.24
C ARG A 315 20.22 0.84 -10.36
N GLY A 316 20.91 0.02 -9.55
CA GLY A 316 21.95 0.45 -8.62
C GLY A 316 21.45 1.05 -7.31
N LYS A 317 20.13 1.08 -7.09
CA LYS A 317 19.52 1.52 -5.82
C LYS A 317 19.36 0.35 -4.82
N TYR A 318 19.17 -0.87 -5.34
CA TYR A 318 18.96 -2.10 -4.59
C TYR A 318 19.85 -3.24 -5.11
#